data_10129f8446b7c5f4ed33420d3f3a9f68
#
_entry.id   10129f8446b7c5f4ed33420d3f3a9f68
#
_cell.length_a   1.000
_cell.length_b   1.000
_cell.length_c   1.000
_cell.angle_alpha   90.00
_cell.angle_beta   90.00
_cell.angle_gamma   90.00
#
_symmetry.space_group_name_H-M   'P 1'
#
loop_
_entity.id
_entity.type
_entity.pdbx_description
1 polymer ?
#
loop_
_entity_poly.entity_id
_entity_poly.type
_entity_poly.pdbx_seq_one_letter_code
_entity_poly.pdbx_strand_id
1 'polypeptide(L)'
;LPAENYAIKTGTHPRITTDANIQTFKSQLKKLGFSYDWDREIDTTDPRYYKWTQWIFLKLFEKGLAYEQDLPINYCPSCKT
;
A
#
# COMPACT_ATOMS: atom_id res chain seq x y z
N LEU A 1 4.85 4.37 -2.45
CA LEU A 1 5.79 5.31 -3.08
C LEU A 1 5.84 5.20 -4.61
N PRO A 2 5.94 4.00 -5.25
CA PRO A 2 5.88 3.88 -6.71
C PRO A 2 4.58 4.44 -7.31
N ALA A 3 3.44 4.21 -6.68
CA ALA A 3 2.15 4.71 -7.13
C ALA A 3 2.05 6.25 -7.08
N GLU A 4 2.64 6.86 -6.06
CA GLU A 4 2.70 8.31 -5.90
C GLU A 4 3.60 8.94 -6.97
N ASN A 5 4.79 8.39 -7.20
CA ASN A 5 5.70 8.85 -8.25
C ASN A 5 5.07 8.75 -9.64
N TYR A 6 4.34 7.68 -9.90
CA TYR A 6 3.60 7.51 -11.14
C TYR A 6 2.49 8.56 -11.28
N ALA A 7 1.74 8.80 -10.19
CA ALA A 7 0.70 9.82 -10.16
C ALA A 7 1.24 11.23 -10.45
N ILE A 8 2.39 11.58 -9.87
CA ILE A 8 3.05 12.88 -10.12
C ILE A 8 3.45 13.01 -11.59
N LYS A 9 3.99 11.95 -12.19
CA LYS A 9 4.44 11.96 -13.60
C LYS A 9 3.31 11.99 -14.61
N THR A 10 2.19 11.35 -14.32
CA THR A 10 1.09 11.14 -15.27
C THR A 10 -0.14 12.00 -14.99
N GLY A 11 -0.22 12.64 -13.83
CA GLY A 11 -1.43 13.34 -13.38
C GLY A 11 -2.60 12.42 -13.04
N THR A 12 -2.37 11.10 -12.93
CA THR A 12 -3.40 10.11 -12.66
C THR A 12 -3.49 9.82 -11.16
N HIS A 13 -4.70 9.82 -10.61
CA HIS A 13 -4.89 9.51 -9.19
C HIS A 13 -4.37 8.09 -8.86
N PRO A 14 -3.59 7.89 -7.77
CA PRO A 14 -2.97 6.61 -7.45
C PRO A 14 -3.96 5.45 -7.37
N ARG A 15 -5.18 5.69 -6.90
CA ARG A 15 -6.23 4.67 -6.80
C ARG A 15 -6.57 4.05 -8.16
N ILE A 16 -6.71 4.87 -9.19
CA ILE A 16 -7.05 4.41 -10.55
C ILE A 16 -5.97 3.46 -11.07
N THR A 17 -4.71 3.85 -10.94
CA THR A 17 -3.57 3.03 -11.36
C THR A 17 -3.48 1.74 -10.56
N THR A 18 -3.68 1.81 -9.26
CA THR A 18 -3.62 0.64 -8.36
C THR A 18 -4.70 -0.37 -8.72
N ASP A 19 -5.94 0.09 -8.90
CA ASP A 19 -7.07 -0.80 -9.25
C ASP A 19 -6.83 -1.47 -10.62
N ALA A 20 -6.35 -0.72 -11.62
CA ALA A 20 -6.00 -1.27 -12.92
C ALA A 20 -4.89 -2.32 -12.85
N ASN A 21 -3.85 -2.07 -12.06
CA ASN A 21 -2.75 -3.01 -11.83
C ASN A 21 -3.20 -4.28 -11.12
N ILE A 22 -4.07 -4.18 -10.11
CA ILE A 22 -4.64 -5.33 -9.42
C ILE A 22 -5.40 -6.22 -10.41
N GLN A 23 -6.24 -5.66 -11.27
CA GLN A 23 -6.98 -6.43 -12.27
C GLN A 23 -6.03 -7.11 -13.28
N THR A 24 -4.99 -6.41 -13.71
CA THR A 24 -3.96 -6.98 -14.59
C THR A 24 -3.26 -8.16 -13.93
N PHE A 25 -2.82 -8.01 -12.70
CA PHE A 25 -2.18 -9.06 -11.90
C PHE A 25 -3.08 -10.29 -11.75
N LYS A 26 -4.34 -10.09 -11.37
CA LYS A 26 -5.32 -11.18 -11.25
C LYS A 26 -5.49 -11.94 -12.56
N SER A 27 -5.62 -11.20 -13.67
CA SER A 27 -5.72 -11.81 -15.00
C SER A 27 -4.50 -12.66 -15.36
N GLN A 28 -3.30 -12.17 -15.06
CA GLN A 28 -2.05 -12.89 -15.32
C GLN A 28 -1.94 -14.15 -14.46
N LEU A 29 -2.22 -14.07 -13.16
CA LEU A 29 -2.18 -15.21 -12.25
C LEU A 29 -3.20 -16.30 -12.62
N LYS A 30 -4.41 -15.90 -13.04
CA LYS A 30 -5.42 -16.84 -13.53
C LYS A 30 -4.96 -17.59 -14.78
N LYS A 31 -4.25 -16.92 -15.71
CA LYS A 31 -3.67 -17.56 -16.89
C LYS A 31 -2.59 -18.60 -16.55
N LEU A 32 -1.88 -18.41 -15.44
CA LEU A 32 -0.90 -19.38 -14.93
C LEU A 32 -1.55 -20.57 -14.22
N GLY A 33 -2.87 -20.57 -14.04
CA GLY A 33 -3.60 -21.69 -13.46
C GLY A 33 -3.53 -21.79 -11.93
N PHE A 34 -3.16 -20.71 -11.24
CA PHE A 34 -3.18 -20.70 -9.77
C PHE A 34 -4.60 -20.78 -9.24
N SER A 35 -4.81 -21.71 -8.28
CA SER A 35 -6.11 -21.99 -7.65
C SER A 35 -6.31 -21.19 -6.36
N TYR A 36 -6.13 -19.89 -6.42
CA TYR A 36 -6.43 -19.01 -5.28
C TYR A 36 -7.94 -18.83 -5.09
N ASP A 37 -8.35 -18.75 -3.83
CA ASP A 37 -9.70 -18.31 -3.48
C ASP A 37 -9.79 -16.77 -3.63
N TRP A 38 -10.22 -16.34 -4.80
CA TRP A 38 -10.28 -14.91 -5.15
C TRP A 38 -11.31 -14.11 -4.33
N ASP A 39 -12.23 -14.77 -3.65
CA ASP A 39 -13.21 -14.13 -2.76
C ASP A 39 -12.56 -13.71 -1.42
N ARG A 40 -11.38 -14.25 -1.12
CA ARG A 40 -10.57 -13.89 0.05
C ARG A 40 -9.51 -12.84 -0.23
N GLU A 41 -9.62 -12.13 -1.33
CA GLU A 41 -8.73 -11.02 -1.67
C GLU A 41 -8.89 -9.89 -0.65
N ILE A 42 -7.76 -9.36 -0.21
CA ILE A 42 -7.70 -8.17 0.65
C ILE A 42 -6.92 -7.06 -0.05
N ASP A 43 -7.37 -5.83 0.16
CA ASP A 43 -6.68 -4.63 -0.28
C ASP A 43 -6.22 -3.83 0.94
N THR A 44 -4.93 -3.70 1.14
CA THR A 44 -4.34 -2.97 2.28
C THR A 44 -4.60 -1.47 2.22
N THR A 45 -5.07 -0.95 1.09
CA THR A 45 -5.48 0.45 0.93
C THR A 45 -6.96 0.68 1.22
N ASP A 46 -7.73 -0.40 1.44
CA ASP A 46 -9.15 -0.30 1.82
C ASP A 46 -9.26 0.15 3.28
N PRO A 47 -10.04 1.21 3.59
CA PRO A 47 -10.28 1.65 4.97
C PRO A 47 -10.81 0.55 5.89
N ARG A 48 -11.58 -0.38 5.36
CA ARG A 48 -12.10 -1.53 6.12
C ARG A 48 -10.99 -2.48 6.57
N TYR A 49 -9.86 -2.50 5.83
CA TYR A 49 -8.70 -3.28 6.19
C TYR A 49 -7.72 -2.47 7.05
N TYR A 50 -7.26 -1.30 6.63
CA TYR A 50 -6.23 -0.55 7.34
C TYR A 50 -6.67 0.00 8.70
N LYS A 51 -7.96 0.07 8.99
CA LYS A 51 -8.44 0.38 10.35
C LYS A 51 -7.83 -0.55 11.41
N TRP A 52 -7.56 -1.81 11.06
CA TRP A 52 -6.93 -2.76 11.95
C TRP A 52 -5.44 -2.46 12.16
N THR A 53 -4.75 -2.01 11.13
CA THR A 53 -3.37 -1.52 11.24
C THR A 53 -3.30 -0.31 12.16
N GLN A 54 -4.22 0.63 12.00
CA GLN A 54 -4.33 1.79 12.88
C GLN A 54 -4.66 1.40 14.32
N TRP A 55 -5.54 0.42 14.52
CA TRP A 55 -5.87 -0.09 15.85
C TRP A 55 -4.66 -0.73 16.52
N ILE A 56 -3.88 -1.55 15.81
CA ILE A 56 -2.64 -2.13 16.34
C ILE A 56 -1.65 -1.04 16.72
N PHE A 57 -1.47 -0.01 15.87
CA PHE A 57 -0.60 1.12 16.20
C PHE A 57 -1.04 1.82 17.49
N LEU A 58 -2.34 2.08 17.65
CA LEU A 58 -2.85 2.70 18.88
C LEU A 58 -2.58 1.84 20.11
N LYS A 59 -2.66 0.51 20.00
CA LYS A 59 -2.31 -0.39 21.10
C LYS A 59 -0.83 -0.35 21.44
N LEU A 60 0.05 -0.24 20.45
CA LEU A 60 1.49 -0.06 20.66
C LEU A 60 1.77 1.30 21.34
N PHE A 61 1.09 2.34 20.89
CA PHE A 61 1.21 3.69 21.45
C PHE A 61 0.74 3.73 22.91
N GLU A 62 -0.43 3.15 23.22
CA GLU A 62 -0.93 3.03 24.61
C GLU A 62 0.05 2.32 25.55
N LYS A 63 0.86 1.39 25.01
CA LYS A 63 1.89 0.65 25.76
C LYS A 63 3.25 1.35 25.81
N GLY A 64 3.39 2.53 25.20
CA GLY A 64 4.67 3.24 25.11
C GLY A 64 5.70 2.57 24.19
N LEU A 65 5.27 1.63 23.32
CA LEU A 65 6.14 0.93 22.39
C LEU A 65 6.30 1.68 21.06
N ALA A 66 5.38 2.59 20.73
CA ALA A 66 5.47 3.49 19.60
C ALA A 66 5.61 4.92 20.11
N TYR A 67 6.55 5.68 19.56
CA TYR A 67 6.83 7.06 19.93
C TYR A 67 7.36 7.81 18.71
N GLU A 68 7.28 9.13 18.74
CA GLU A 68 7.82 10.03 17.73
C GLU A 68 9.26 10.42 18.08
N GLN A 69 10.14 10.33 17.09
CA GLN A 69 11.55 10.71 17.25
C GLN A 69 12.13 11.21 15.91
N ASP A 70 12.97 12.25 15.98
CA ASP A 70 13.75 12.70 14.84
C ASP A 70 14.90 11.71 14.59
N LEU A 71 14.90 11.11 13.40
CA LEU A 71 15.95 10.19 12.95
C LEU A 71 16.47 10.62 11.58
N PRO A 72 17.82 10.55 11.34
CA PRO A 72 18.34 10.75 10.02
C PRO A 72 17.90 9.64 9.08
N ILE A 73 17.48 10.01 7.87
CA ILE A 73 17.08 9.10 6.82
C ILE A 73 17.94 9.29 5.57
N ASN A 74 18.08 8.24 4.78
CA ASN A 74 18.65 8.37 3.45
C ASN A 74 17.62 9.06 2.54
N TYR A 75 18.03 10.15 1.92
CA TYR A 75 17.18 10.90 1.01
C TYR A 75 17.82 11.04 -0.37
N CYS A 76 17.08 10.68 -1.40
CA CYS A 76 17.48 10.87 -2.78
C CYS A 76 16.91 12.18 -3.34
N PRO A 77 17.74 13.21 -3.63
CA PRO A 77 17.22 14.48 -4.14
C PRO A 77 16.60 14.37 -5.55
N SER A 78 17.01 13.37 -6.34
CA SER A 78 16.50 13.16 -7.70
C SER A 78 15.09 12.61 -7.72
N CYS A 79 14.81 11.56 -6.96
CA CYS A 79 13.47 10.96 -6.88
C CYS A 79 12.65 11.47 -5.70
N LYS A 80 13.23 12.32 -4.85
CA LYS A 80 12.58 12.95 -3.67
C LYS A 80 12.04 11.93 -2.66
N THR A 81 12.75 10.82 -2.51
CA THR A 81 12.39 9.74 -1.59
C THR A 81 13.58 9.27 -0.77
#